data_c081feb88e56e4c609f0ef98e96af8a1
#
_entry.id   c081feb88e56e4c609f0ef98e96af8a1
#
_cell.length_a   1.000
_cell.length_b   1.000
_cell.length_c   1.000
_cell.angle_alpha   90.00
_cell.angle_beta   90.00
_cell.angle_gamma   90.00
#
_symmetry.space_group_name_H-M   'P 1'
#
loop_
_entity.id
_entity.type
_entity.pdbx_description
1 polymer ?
#
loop_
_entity_poly.entity_id
_entity_poly.type
_entity_poly.pdbx_seq_one_letter_code
_entity_poly.pdbx_strand_id
1 'polypeptide(L)'
;MKKIILILMVLPVFLASNAQDVEDQLDTTIENPVKKSDTAVSGKGDQKLVYVIDVKEEIAPPVWRMMQKSLKDAREQDADLILLHMNTYGGMVKTADSMRTRILNSPIPVIVFIDNNAASAGALISIACDSIYMRKGSNIGASTVVNQNQEAAPDKYQSYMRSTMRSTAQAKGRDPDIAEAMVDPDVYVQGISDSGKVLTLTASEAMKNGFNEGIYETVDEVIQAYGFKNYKKAKYEADAVDKIIGFLISPFVNGILILLIIGGIYFELQSPGIGFALITSVVAAILYFAPLYLEGLAENWEILLFVGGLVLLAVEIFAIPGFGVAGISGIIFLVAGLTLSMVDNVAFDFT
;
A
#
# COMPACT_ATOMS: atom_id res chain seq x y z
N MET A 1 -43.49 3.47 9.34
CA MET A 1 -42.83 2.16 9.49
C MET A 1 -42.46 1.47 8.18
N LYS A 2 -43.33 1.43 7.13
CA LYS A 2 -42.99 0.73 5.88
C LYS A 2 -41.90 1.34 5.00
N LYS A 3 -41.52 2.61 5.18
CA LYS A 3 -40.48 3.30 4.36
C LYS A 3 -39.05 3.18 4.91
N ILE A 4 -38.87 2.80 6.18
CA ILE A 4 -37.56 2.63 6.80
C ILE A 4 -36.95 1.26 6.45
N ILE A 5 -37.77 0.25 6.23
CA ILE A 5 -37.35 -1.10 5.86
C ILE A 5 -36.69 -1.14 4.47
N LEU A 6 -37.04 -0.22 3.58
CA LEU A 6 -36.49 -0.19 2.23
C LEU A 6 -35.05 0.33 2.18
N ILE A 7 -34.67 1.23 3.08
CA ILE A 7 -33.30 1.82 3.14
C ILE A 7 -32.31 0.83 3.77
N LEU A 8 -32.76 0.01 4.72
CA LEU A 8 -31.93 -1.05 5.35
C LEU A 8 -31.73 -2.28 4.45
N MET A 9 -32.54 -2.48 3.41
CA MET A 9 -32.38 -3.60 2.46
C MET A 9 -31.39 -3.33 1.32
N VAL A 10 -30.98 -2.10 1.05
CA VAL A 10 -30.05 -1.77 -0.05
C VAL A 10 -28.59 -1.97 0.36
N LEU A 11 -28.28 -1.86 1.65
CA LEU A 11 -26.89 -1.98 2.15
C LEU A 11 -26.29 -3.40 2.03
N PRO A 12 -27.02 -4.52 2.27
CA PRO A 12 -26.44 -5.86 2.18
C PRO A 12 -26.22 -6.36 0.74
N VAL A 13 -26.86 -5.76 -0.27
CA VAL A 13 -26.69 -6.19 -1.67
C VAL A 13 -25.34 -5.72 -2.24
N PHE A 14 -24.77 -4.62 -1.73
CA PHE A 14 -23.45 -4.14 -2.15
C PHE A 14 -22.29 -4.93 -1.55
N LEU A 15 -22.49 -5.56 -0.38
CA LEU A 15 -21.48 -6.35 0.32
C LEU A 15 -21.37 -7.79 -0.20
N ALA A 16 -22.43 -8.33 -0.83
CA ALA A 16 -22.48 -9.73 -1.26
C ALA A 16 -21.93 -9.98 -2.68
N SER A 17 -21.77 -8.94 -3.51
CA SER A 17 -21.39 -9.13 -4.91
C SER A 17 -19.87 -9.16 -5.18
N ASN A 18 -19.03 -8.77 -4.22
CA ASN A 18 -17.57 -8.71 -4.40
C ASN A 18 -16.77 -9.76 -3.62
N ALA A 19 -17.44 -10.65 -2.87
CA ALA A 19 -16.72 -11.69 -2.11
C ALA A 19 -16.35 -12.93 -2.96
N GLN A 20 -16.85 -13.05 -4.18
CA GLN A 20 -16.66 -14.23 -5.02
C GLN A 20 -15.55 -14.13 -6.07
N ASP A 21 -15.00 -12.93 -6.33
CA ASP A 21 -13.99 -12.74 -7.38
C ASP A 21 -12.53 -12.80 -6.90
N VAL A 22 -12.28 -13.02 -5.61
CA VAL A 22 -10.91 -13.00 -5.03
C VAL A 22 -10.33 -14.41 -4.82
N GLU A 23 -11.14 -15.46 -4.82
CA GLU A 23 -10.68 -16.83 -4.47
C GLU A 23 -10.23 -17.70 -5.66
N ASP A 24 -10.38 -17.29 -6.91
CA ASP A 24 -10.23 -18.20 -8.06
C ASP A 24 -8.91 -18.04 -8.86
N GLN A 25 -7.84 -17.50 -8.27
CA GLN A 25 -6.52 -17.42 -8.95
C GLN A 25 -5.33 -17.89 -8.09
N LEU A 26 -5.49 -19.00 -7.39
CA LEU A 26 -4.36 -19.76 -6.85
C LEU A 26 -4.26 -21.11 -7.57
N ASP A 27 -3.81 -21.08 -8.82
CA ASP A 27 -3.35 -22.29 -9.49
C ASP A 27 -1.80 -22.35 -9.38
N THR A 28 -1.37 -23.26 -8.51
CA THR A 28 0.05 -23.55 -8.25
C THR A 28 0.53 -24.61 -9.24
N THR A 29 1.22 -24.17 -10.28
CA THR A 29 2.15 -25.06 -10.99
C THR A 29 3.57 -24.58 -10.75
N ILE A 30 4.28 -25.33 -9.88
CA ILE A 30 5.71 -25.18 -9.64
C ILE A 30 6.42 -25.82 -10.84
N GLU A 31 6.92 -25.04 -11.78
CA GLU A 31 7.90 -25.47 -12.77
C GLU A 31 9.28 -24.88 -12.48
N ASN A 32 10.28 -25.73 -12.61
CA ASN A 32 11.69 -25.55 -12.27
C ASN A 32 12.40 -24.39 -12.99
N PRO A 33 13.57 -23.95 -12.48
CA PRO A 33 14.22 -22.70 -12.89
C PRO A 33 14.73 -22.77 -14.33
N VAL A 34 14.26 -21.83 -15.13
CA VAL A 34 14.70 -21.63 -16.52
C VAL A 34 16.12 -21.07 -16.53
N LYS A 35 16.99 -21.77 -17.24
CA LYS A 35 18.35 -21.38 -17.60
C LYS A 35 18.39 -19.96 -18.16
N LYS A 36 19.38 -19.18 -17.72
CA LYS A 36 19.81 -17.96 -18.43
C LYS A 36 20.04 -18.30 -19.92
N SER A 37 19.20 -17.76 -20.75
CA SER A 37 19.38 -17.78 -22.21
C SER A 37 20.16 -16.51 -22.57
N ASP A 38 21.40 -16.68 -22.98
CA ASP A 38 22.15 -15.69 -23.72
C ASP A 38 21.44 -15.47 -25.06
N THR A 39 20.54 -14.54 -25.14
CA THR A 39 19.95 -14.12 -26.41
C THR A 39 20.80 -12.99 -26.99
N ALA A 40 21.63 -13.37 -27.94
CA ALA A 40 22.35 -12.46 -28.84
C ALA A 40 21.36 -11.49 -29.51
N VAL A 41 21.65 -10.21 -29.38
CA VAL A 41 20.92 -9.11 -30.01
C VAL A 41 21.05 -9.26 -31.53
N SER A 42 19.99 -9.70 -32.18
CA SER A 42 19.83 -9.62 -33.63
C SER A 42 19.15 -8.29 -33.96
N GLY A 43 19.81 -7.50 -34.78
CA GLY A 43 19.41 -6.15 -35.15
C GLY A 43 18.19 -6.07 -36.05
N LYS A 44 17.33 -5.17 -35.68
CA LYS A 44 16.60 -4.16 -36.47
C LYS A 44 15.67 -3.45 -35.47
N GLY A 45 15.83 -2.16 -35.32
CA GLY A 45 15.35 -1.33 -34.24
C GLY A 45 13.87 -1.44 -33.85
N ASP A 46 13.46 -2.47 -33.14
CA ASP A 46 12.21 -2.46 -32.42
C ASP A 46 12.36 -1.54 -31.22
N GLN A 47 11.51 -0.52 -31.17
CA GLN A 47 11.46 0.43 -30.07
C GLN A 47 10.98 -0.29 -28.82
N LYS A 48 11.82 -0.32 -27.77
CA LYS A 48 11.51 -0.96 -26.50
C LYS A 48 10.51 -0.15 -25.69
N LEU A 49 9.61 -0.82 -24.99
CA LEU A 49 8.67 -0.17 -24.07
C LEU A 49 9.16 -0.32 -22.63
N VAL A 50 9.47 0.82 -22.00
CA VAL A 50 9.80 0.91 -20.59
C VAL A 50 8.62 1.48 -19.82
N TYR A 51 8.07 0.67 -18.90
CA TYR A 51 6.96 1.10 -18.07
C TYR A 51 7.49 1.66 -16.75
N VAL A 52 7.28 2.96 -16.50
CA VAL A 52 7.76 3.65 -15.32
C VAL A 52 6.66 3.73 -14.26
N ILE A 53 6.97 3.27 -13.05
CA ILE A 53 6.07 3.33 -11.89
C ILE A 53 6.71 4.22 -10.83
N ASP A 54 6.07 5.34 -10.50
CA ASP A 54 6.52 6.18 -9.40
C ASP A 54 6.09 5.59 -8.04
N VAL A 55 7.06 5.34 -7.17
CA VAL A 55 6.87 4.93 -5.77
C VAL A 55 7.49 6.00 -4.90
N LYS A 56 6.76 7.11 -4.73
CA LYS A 56 7.24 8.35 -4.09
C LYS A 56 6.49 8.72 -2.82
N GLU A 57 5.60 7.84 -2.39
CA GLU A 57 4.76 8.03 -1.22
C GLU A 57 5.05 6.95 -0.17
N GLU A 58 4.36 7.00 0.95
CA GLU A 58 4.39 5.95 1.96
C GLU A 58 3.87 4.62 1.37
N ILE A 59 4.53 3.51 1.71
CA ILE A 59 4.16 2.17 1.27
C ILE A 59 2.92 1.72 2.04
N ALA A 60 1.76 2.04 1.49
CA ALA A 60 0.44 1.83 2.05
C ALA A 60 -0.50 1.19 1.00
N PRO A 61 -1.71 0.73 1.36
CA PRO A 61 -2.65 0.09 0.43
C PRO A 61 -2.91 0.87 -0.87
N PRO A 62 -3.03 2.20 -0.89
CA PRO A 62 -3.19 2.94 -2.14
C PRO A 62 -2.02 2.77 -3.12
N VAL A 63 -0.77 2.77 -2.61
CA VAL A 63 0.44 2.56 -3.43
C VAL A 63 0.46 1.12 -3.98
N TRP A 64 0.05 0.15 -3.18
CA TRP A 64 -0.09 -1.24 -3.62
C TRP A 64 -1.12 -1.38 -4.74
N ARG A 65 -2.30 -0.78 -4.58
CA ARG A 65 -3.34 -0.78 -5.62
C ARG A 65 -2.86 -0.11 -6.90
N MET A 66 -2.20 1.04 -6.80
CA MET A 66 -1.59 1.73 -7.95
C MET A 66 -0.56 0.82 -8.64
N MET A 67 0.31 0.15 -7.87
CA MET A 67 1.30 -0.78 -8.42
C MET A 67 0.65 -1.97 -9.13
N GLN A 68 -0.41 -2.57 -8.56
CA GLN A 68 -1.14 -3.68 -9.20
C GLN A 68 -1.71 -3.27 -10.55
N LYS A 69 -2.36 -2.10 -10.63
CA LYS A 69 -2.89 -1.54 -11.88
C LYS A 69 -1.77 -1.28 -12.89
N SER A 70 -0.67 -0.68 -12.43
CA SER A 70 0.50 -0.40 -13.27
C SER A 70 1.14 -1.66 -13.83
N LEU A 71 1.29 -2.71 -13.01
CA LEU A 71 1.84 -4.00 -13.45
C LEU A 71 0.91 -4.73 -14.44
N LYS A 72 -0.40 -4.59 -14.25
CA LYS A 72 -1.39 -5.12 -15.20
C LYS A 72 -1.31 -4.37 -16.53
N ASP A 73 -1.32 -3.06 -16.50
CA ASP A 73 -1.22 -2.20 -17.69
C ASP A 73 0.10 -2.41 -18.44
N ALA A 74 1.23 -2.51 -17.73
CA ALA A 74 2.53 -2.84 -18.30
C ALA A 74 2.51 -4.18 -19.08
N ARG A 75 1.82 -5.17 -18.53
CA ARG A 75 1.64 -6.48 -19.19
C ARG A 75 0.74 -6.39 -20.40
N GLU A 76 -0.39 -5.67 -20.32
CA GLU A 76 -1.33 -5.48 -21.42
C GLU A 76 -0.71 -4.68 -22.58
N GLN A 77 0.28 -3.83 -22.28
CA GLN A 77 1.03 -3.07 -23.29
C GLN A 77 2.29 -3.79 -23.78
N ASP A 78 2.54 -5.03 -23.38
CA ASP A 78 3.75 -5.81 -23.71
C ASP A 78 5.05 -5.05 -23.39
N ALA A 79 5.14 -4.49 -22.17
CA ALA A 79 6.34 -3.77 -21.74
C ALA A 79 7.56 -4.69 -21.68
N ASP A 80 8.70 -4.22 -22.18
CA ASP A 80 9.98 -4.93 -22.15
C ASP A 80 10.71 -4.81 -20.81
N LEU A 81 10.38 -3.76 -20.04
CA LEU A 81 11.01 -3.44 -18.74
C LEU A 81 10.05 -2.64 -17.87
N ILE A 82 10.03 -2.95 -16.60
CA ILE A 82 9.40 -2.13 -15.57
C ILE A 82 10.50 -1.42 -14.78
N LEU A 83 10.38 -0.10 -14.63
CA LEU A 83 11.28 0.72 -13.83
C LEU A 83 10.51 1.36 -12.67
N LEU A 84 10.85 0.96 -11.43
CA LEU A 84 10.35 1.62 -10.23
C LEU A 84 11.18 2.87 -9.97
N HIS A 85 10.56 4.05 -10.01
CA HIS A 85 11.19 5.31 -9.63
C HIS A 85 10.91 5.58 -8.16
N MET A 86 11.89 5.28 -7.30
CA MET A 86 11.75 5.15 -5.86
C MET A 86 12.20 6.40 -5.11
N ASN A 87 11.32 6.90 -4.24
CA ASN A 87 11.67 7.85 -3.19
C ASN A 87 10.68 7.72 -2.03
N THR A 88 10.97 6.85 -1.07
CA THR A 88 10.08 6.59 0.07
C THR A 88 10.85 6.42 1.37
N TYR A 89 10.23 6.83 2.46
CA TYR A 89 10.73 6.58 3.82
C TYR A 89 10.26 5.24 4.41
N GLY A 90 9.45 4.48 3.66
CA GLY A 90 8.94 3.20 4.07
C GLY A 90 7.42 3.16 4.19
N GLY A 91 6.90 2.33 5.07
CA GLY A 91 5.48 2.14 5.31
C GLY A 91 5.15 0.75 5.85
N MET A 92 3.97 0.23 5.54
CA MET A 92 3.41 -0.98 6.11
C MET A 92 4.14 -2.24 5.65
N VAL A 93 4.51 -3.11 6.61
CA VAL A 93 5.21 -4.38 6.36
C VAL A 93 4.42 -5.30 5.42
N LYS A 94 3.11 -5.48 5.65
CA LYS A 94 2.23 -6.32 4.84
C LYS A 94 2.18 -5.84 3.38
N THR A 95 2.05 -4.53 3.18
CA THR A 95 2.06 -3.91 1.85
C THR A 95 3.40 -4.12 1.14
N ALA A 96 4.50 -3.89 1.86
CA ALA A 96 5.86 -4.09 1.34
C ALA A 96 6.11 -5.54 0.92
N ASP A 97 5.67 -6.52 1.72
CA ASP A 97 5.82 -7.95 1.41
C ASP A 97 4.97 -8.36 0.20
N SER A 98 3.76 -7.82 0.06
CA SER A 98 2.91 -8.01 -1.13
C SER A 98 3.59 -7.47 -2.40
N MET A 99 4.16 -6.26 -2.34
CA MET A 99 4.91 -5.64 -3.44
C MET A 99 6.17 -6.45 -3.79
N ARG A 100 6.97 -6.83 -2.77
CA ARG A 100 8.14 -7.72 -2.91
C ARG A 100 7.77 -9.02 -3.63
N THR A 101 6.76 -9.72 -3.14
CA THR A 101 6.32 -10.99 -3.70
C THR A 101 5.90 -10.84 -5.16
N ARG A 102 5.19 -9.76 -5.48
CA ARG A 102 4.77 -9.48 -6.86
C ARG A 102 5.95 -9.18 -7.78
N ILE A 103 6.97 -8.48 -7.30
CA ILE A 103 8.21 -8.19 -8.05
C ILE A 103 9.00 -9.48 -8.30
N LEU A 104 9.20 -10.30 -7.25
CA LEU A 104 9.93 -11.57 -7.38
C LEU A 104 9.31 -12.51 -8.41
N ASN A 105 7.97 -12.48 -8.57
CA ASN A 105 7.22 -13.31 -9.50
C ASN A 105 6.84 -12.57 -10.81
N SER A 106 7.46 -11.42 -11.09
CA SER A 106 7.16 -10.68 -12.33
C SER A 106 7.73 -11.40 -13.55
N PRO A 107 6.92 -11.63 -14.62
CA PRO A 107 7.43 -12.17 -15.89
C PRO A 107 8.19 -11.12 -16.70
N ILE A 108 8.02 -9.83 -16.39
CA ILE A 108 8.72 -8.71 -17.01
C ILE A 108 9.85 -8.31 -16.06
N PRO A 109 11.09 -8.09 -16.53
CA PRO A 109 12.17 -7.60 -15.68
C PRO A 109 11.79 -6.33 -14.94
N VAL A 110 12.09 -6.26 -13.64
CA VAL A 110 11.80 -5.11 -12.79
C VAL A 110 13.10 -4.54 -12.25
N ILE A 111 13.40 -3.31 -12.58
CA ILE A 111 14.53 -2.56 -12.02
C ILE A 111 14.05 -1.42 -11.16
N VAL A 112 14.89 -0.92 -10.26
CA VAL A 112 14.59 0.25 -9.45
C VAL A 112 15.65 1.34 -9.64
N PHE A 113 15.19 2.58 -9.74
CA PHE A 113 16.01 3.78 -9.63
C PHE A 113 15.66 4.52 -8.34
N ILE A 114 16.57 4.50 -7.39
CA ILE A 114 16.44 5.21 -6.11
C ILE A 114 16.89 6.65 -6.31
N ASP A 115 15.90 7.55 -6.41
CA ASP A 115 16.12 8.98 -6.64
C ASP A 115 16.70 9.68 -5.39
N ASN A 116 16.10 9.41 -4.20
CA ASN A 116 16.58 10.00 -2.95
C ASN A 116 16.62 8.97 -1.82
N ASN A 117 15.50 8.34 -1.48
CA ASN A 117 15.41 7.40 -0.36
C ASN A 117 14.76 6.09 -0.77
N ALA A 118 15.33 4.98 -0.31
CA ALA A 118 14.68 3.68 -0.21
C ALA A 118 14.85 3.17 1.23
N ALA A 119 14.16 3.81 2.17
CA ALA A 119 14.23 3.45 3.58
C ALA A 119 13.17 2.41 3.93
N SER A 120 13.45 1.53 4.91
CA SER A 120 12.51 0.57 5.48
C SER A 120 11.86 -0.32 4.40
N ALA A 121 10.55 -0.28 4.23
CA ALA A 121 9.82 -1.00 3.17
C ALA A 121 10.41 -0.73 1.76
N GLY A 122 10.91 0.48 1.51
CA GLY A 122 11.57 0.84 0.25
C GLY A 122 12.84 0.02 -0.02
N ALA A 123 13.61 -0.30 1.01
CA ALA A 123 14.78 -1.17 0.88
C ALA A 123 14.38 -2.59 0.51
N LEU A 124 13.39 -3.18 1.18
CA LEU A 124 12.88 -4.51 0.88
C LEU A 124 12.38 -4.62 -0.57
N ILE A 125 11.59 -3.65 -1.02
CA ILE A 125 11.07 -3.57 -2.38
C ILE A 125 12.22 -3.44 -3.40
N SER A 126 13.21 -2.60 -3.10
CA SER A 126 14.37 -2.39 -3.97
C SER A 126 15.22 -3.65 -4.11
N ILE A 127 15.48 -4.36 -3.01
CA ILE A 127 16.25 -5.61 -2.99
C ILE A 127 15.53 -6.71 -3.80
N ALA A 128 14.20 -6.67 -3.90
CA ALA A 128 13.42 -7.62 -4.71
C ALA A 128 13.57 -7.38 -6.22
N CYS A 129 14.03 -6.22 -6.66
CA CYS A 129 14.22 -5.90 -8.07
C CYS A 129 15.45 -6.60 -8.67
N ASP A 130 15.42 -6.82 -10.00
CA ASP A 130 16.51 -7.48 -10.74
C ASP A 130 17.80 -6.65 -10.71
N SER A 131 17.68 -5.33 -10.83
CA SER A 131 18.80 -4.38 -10.72
C SER A 131 18.40 -3.15 -9.91
N ILE A 132 19.37 -2.61 -9.16
CA ILE A 132 19.20 -1.38 -8.39
C ILE A 132 20.14 -0.33 -8.96
N TYR A 133 19.60 0.83 -9.29
CA TYR A 133 20.33 2.01 -9.67
C TYR A 133 20.03 3.13 -8.70
N MET A 134 21.04 3.96 -8.41
CA MET A 134 20.90 4.99 -7.39
C MET A 134 21.35 6.34 -7.91
N ARG A 135 20.72 7.40 -7.42
CA ARG A 135 21.18 8.75 -7.65
C ARG A 135 22.30 9.11 -6.67
N LYS A 136 23.17 10.02 -7.07
CA LYS A 136 24.17 10.56 -6.15
C LYS A 136 23.48 11.22 -4.95
N GLY A 137 23.89 10.82 -3.74
CA GLY A 137 23.30 11.33 -2.48
C GLY A 137 22.07 10.56 -2.01
N SER A 138 21.60 9.55 -2.74
CA SER A 138 20.54 8.67 -2.28
C SER A 138 21.04 7.59 -1.31
N ASN A 139 20.11 6.94 -0.63
CA ASN A 139 20.41 5.92 0.36
C ASN A 139 19.40 4.75 0.32
N ILE A 140 19.83 3.59 0.85
CA ILE A 140 19.02 2.37 0.98
C ILE A 140 19.32 1.71 2.32
N GLY A 141 18.28 1.26 3.05
CA GLY A 141 18.42 0.52 4.33
C GLY A 141 17.45 0.98 5.41
N ALA A 142 17.90 1.00 6.67
CA ALA A 142 17.12 1.40 7.85
C ALA A 142 15.75 0.68 7.94
N SER A 143 15.75 -0.65 7.97
CA SER A 143 14.54 -1.47 7.81
C SER A 143 14.05 -2.11 9.12
N THR A 144 14.42 -1.57 10.27
CA THR A 144 13.89 -1.99 11.58
C THR A 144 12.38 -1.82 11.60
N VAL A 145 11.65 -2.86 12.02
CA VAL A 145 10.19 -2.78 12.17
C VAL A 145 9.88 -1.97 13.42
N VAL A 146 9.05 -0.94 13.28
CA VAL A 146 8.61 -0.08 14.37
C VAL A 146 7.10 -0.14 14.54
N ASN A 147 6.63 0.09 15.77
CA ASN A 147 5.22 0.26 16.07
C ASN A 147 4.74 1.70 15.74
N GLN A 148 3.47 2.00 15.98
CA GLN A 148 2.89 3.33 15.75
C GLN A 148 3.56 4.46 16.57
N ASN A 149 4.22 4.12 17.69
CA ASN A 149 4.96 5.09 18.51
C ASN A 149 6.41 5.25 18.05
N GLN A 150 6.80 4.66 16.90
CA GLN A 150 8.17 4.63 16.37
C GLN A 150 9.18 3.88 17.28
N GLU A 151 8.69 3.03 18.18
CA GLU A 151 9.52 2.14 18.97
C GLU A 151 9.73 0.82 18.24
N ALA A 152 10.86 0.15 18.47
CA ALA A 152 11.13 -1.16 17.87
C ALA A 152 10.02 -2.16 18.23
N ALA A 153 9.44 -2.79 17.22
CA ALA A 153 8.44 -3.83 17.39
C ALA A 153 9.03 -5.06 18.12
N PRO A 154 8.21 -5.90 18.77
CA PRO A 154 8.67 -7.14 19.41
C PRO A 154 9.52 -8.03 18.47
N ASP A 155 10.46 -8.77 19.04
CA ASP A 155 11.47 -9.55 18.30
C ASP A 155 10.88 -10.50 17.24
N LYS A 156 9.70 -11.05 17.44
CA LYS A 156 9.04 -11.90 16.43
C LYS A 156 8.85 -11.19 15.09
N TYR A 157 8.55 -9.88 15.11
CA TYR A 157 8.39 -9.08 13.88
C TYR A 157 9.75 -8.72 13.27
N GLN A 158 10.74 -8.45 14.12
CA GLN A 158 12.12 -8.23 13.67
C GLN A 158 12.68 -9.51 13.03
N SER A 159 12.47 -10.67 13.66
CA SER A 159 12.88 -11.97 13.15
C SER A 159 12.24 -12.29 11.78
N TYR A 160 10.95 -11.99 11.62
CA TYR A 160 10.27 -12.14 10.33
C TYR A 160 10.91 -11.25 9.27
N MET A 161 11.13 -9.96 9.58
CA MET A 161 11.73 -9.00 8.64
C MET A 161 13.16 -9.38 8.29
N ARG A 162 14.01 -9.79 9.26
CA ARG A 162 15.36 -10.31 9.01
C ARG A 162 15.35 -11.46 8.00
N SER A 163 14.48 -12.44 8.23
CA SER A 163 14.33 -13.59 7.33
C SER A 163 13.87 -13.19 5.94
N THR A 164 12.91 -12.26 5.86
CA THR A 164 12.37 -11.73 4.60
C THR A 164 13.45 -10.99 3.80
N MET A 165 14.23 -10.13 4.45
CA MET A 165 15.32 -9.41 3.82
C MET A 165 16.41 -10.35 3.30
N ARG A 166 16.85 -11.32 4.11
CA ARG A 166 17.84 -12.33 3.69
C ARG A 166 17.36 -13.14 2.50
N SER A 167 16.17 -13.72 2.59
CA SER A 167 15.61 -14.56 1.52
C SER A 167 15.43 -13.79 0.21
N THR A 168 15.08 -12.51 0.30
CA THR A 168 14.94 -11.62 -0.87
C THR A 168 16.30 -11.34 -1.50
N ALA A 169 17.31 -11.01 -0.69
CA ALA A 169 18.68 -10.79 -1.15
C ALA A 169 19.25 -12.04 -1.82
N GLN A 170 19.09 -13.21 -1.20
CA GLN A 170 19.50 -14.50 -1.76
C GLN A 170 18.82 -14.79 -3.11
N ALA A 171 17.51 -14.54 -3.24
CA ALA A 171 16.77 -14.76 -4.47
C ALA A 171 17.27 -13.88 -5.64
N LYS A 172 17.88 -12.74 -5.32
CA LYS A 172 18.44 -11.80 -6.31
C LYS A 172 19.97 -11.80 -6.36
N GLY A 173 20.63 -12.77 -5.69
CA GLY A 173 22.09 -12.93 -5.71
C GLY A 173 22.86 -11.84 -4.98
N ARG A 174 22.22 -11.16 -4.02
CA ARG A 174 22.84 -10.15 -3.15
C ARG A 174 23.23 -10.77 -1.82
N ASP A 175 24.16 -10.11 -1.11
CA ASP A 175 24.63 -10.57 0.20
C ASP A 175 23.50 -10.50 1.24
N PRO A 176 23.10 -11.66 1.83
CA PRO A 176 22.02 -11.70 2.80
C PRO A 176 22.38 -11.06 4.15
N ASP A 177 23.67 -11.07 4.54
CA ASP A 177 24.11 -10.52 5.83
C ASP A 177 24.01 -8.98 5.81
N ILE A 178 24.32 -8.37 4.67
CA ILE A 178 24.13 -6.92 4.46
C ILE A 178 22.64 -6.57 4.53
N ALA A 179 21.77 -7.38 3.90
CA ALA A 179 20.33 -7.16 3.96
C ALA A 179 19.78 -7.33 5.38
N GLU A 180 20.29 -8.29 6.16
CA GLU A 180 19.92 -8.50 7.56
C GLU A 180 20.37 -7.33 8.44
N ALA A 181 21.59 -6.83 8.25
CA ALA A 181 22.13 -5.68 8.99
C ALA A 181 21.31 -4.40 8.77
N MET A 182 20.52 -4.30 7.70
CA MET A 182 19.56 -3.19 7.49
C MET A 182 18.36 -3.26 8.45
N VAL A 183 18.13 -4.41 9.11
CA VAL A 183 17.03 -4.61 10.07
C VAL A 183 17.55 -4.64 11.50
N ASP A 184 18.65 -5.38 11.73
CA ASP A 184 19.12 -5.78 13.04
C ASP A 184 20.45 -5.08 13.37
N PRO A 185 20.49 -4.24 14.43
CA PRO A 185 21.70 -3.57 14.85
C PRO A 185 22.77 -4.52 15.44
N ASP A 186 22.38 -5.74 15.81
CA ASP A 186 23.33 -6.73 16.37
C ASP A 186 24.07 -7.49 15.26
N VAL A 187 23.62 -7.43 14.01
CA VAL A 187 24.28 -8.02 12.86
C VAL A 187 25.46 -7.17 12.42
N TYR A 188 26.66 -7.67 12.68
CA TYR A 188 27.90 -7.00 12.30
C TYR A 188 28.44 -7.54 10.97
N VAL A 189 28.57 -6.65 9.98
CA VAL A 189 29.20 -6.95 8.70
C VAL A 189 30.53 -6.20 8.64
N GLN A 190 31.64 -6.94 8.63
CA GLN A 190 32.99 -6.38 8.74
C GLN A 190 33.29 -5.31 7.67
N GLY A 191 33.62 -4.12 8.10
CA GLY A 191 33.97 -2.99 7.22
C GLY A 191 32.78 -2.31 6.54
N ILE A 192 31.55 -2.67 6.91
CA ILE A 192 30.31 -2.15 6.32
C ILE A 192 29.38 -1.57 7.40
N SER A 193 29.10 -2.34 8.48
CA SER A 193 28.23 -1.88 9.57
C SER A 193 28.99 -1.60 10.85
N ASP A 194 28.50 -0.67 11.65
CA ASP A 194 28.95 -0.45 13.03
C ASP A 194 28.10 -1.33 13.98
N SER A 195 28.74 -1.94 14.98
CA SER A 195 28.02 -2.71 16.01
C SER A 195 27.01 -1.83 16.76
N GLY A 196 25.80 -2.32 16.95
CA GLY A 196 24.73 -1.61 17.66
C GLY A 196 24.01 -0.56 16.80
N LYS A 197 24.26 -0.52 15.49
CA LYS A 197 23.60 0.43 14.57
C LYS A 197 22.99 -0.33 13.36
N VAL A 198 21.80 0.08 13.01
CA VAL A 198 21.12 -0.41 11.80
C VAL A 198 21.82 0.14 10.56
N LEU A 199 22.05 -0.71 9.58
CA LEU A 199 22.77 -0.35 8.36
C LEU A 199 21.91 0.49 7.40
N THR A 200 22.50 1.54 6.90
CA THR A 200 22.00 2.31 5.75
C THR A 200 23.20 2.60 4.83
N LEU A 201 23.05 2.24 3.56
CA LEU A 201 24.11 2.43 2.57
C LEU A 201 23.83 3.68 1.72
N THR A 202 24.84 4.51 1.54
CA THR A 202 24.89 5.54 0.50
C THR A 202 24.99 4.87 -0.89
N ALA A 203 24.71 5.61 -1.96
CA ALA A 203 24.83 5.10 -3.33
C ALA A 203 26.23 4.50 -3.64
N SER A 204 27.28 5.09 -3.11
CA SER A 204 28.66 4.63 -3.32
C SER A 204 28.99 3.37 -2.50
N GLU A 205 28.52 3.28 -1.25
CA GLU A 205 28.65 2.09 -0.42
C GLU A 205 27.84 0.93 -0.97
N ALA A 206 26.60 1.18 -1.43
CA ALA A 206 25.75 0.19 -2.08
C ALA A 206 26.41 -0.37 -3.34
N MET A 207 27.05 0.48 -4.16
CA MET A 207 27.79 0.05 -5.35
C MET A 207 29.02 -0.81 -4.99
N LYS A 208 29.80 -0.40 -3.98
CA LYS A 208 30.96 -1.17 -3.52
C LYS A 208 30.59 -2.55 -2.99
N ASN A 209 29.38 -2.70 -2.44
CA ASN A 209 28.93 -3.92 -1.77
C ASN A 209 27.92 -4.72 -2.62
N GLY A 210 27.79 -4.43 -3.93
CA GLY A 210 26.94 -5.21 -4.84
C GLY A 210 25.41 -5.00 -4.67
N PHE A 211 25.01 -3.89 -4.05
CA PHE A 211 23.60 -3.49 -3.92
C PHE A 211 23.19 -2.38 -4.89
N ASN A 212 24.09 -1.91 -5.72
CA ASN A 212 23.85 -0.86 -6.70
C ASN A 212 24.69 -1.12 -7.93
N GLU A 213 24.10 -1.23 -9.10
CA GLU A 213 24.77 -1.48 -10.38
C GLU A 213 25.31 -0.22 -11.06
N GLY A 214 24.89 0.97 -10.58
CA GLY A 214 25.40 2.24 -11.11
C GLY A 214 24.75 3.47 -10.51
N ILE A 215 25.48 4.58 -10.59
CA ILE A 215 25.05 5.90 -10.09
C ILE A 215 24.73 6.78 -11.29
N TYR A 216 23.47 7.25 -11.36
CA TYR A 216 22.92 8.04 -12.46
C TYR A 216 22.07 9.18 -11.91
N GLU A 217 21.87 10.24 -12.69
CA GLU A 217 21.09 11.40 -12.27
C GLU A 217 19.62 11.33 -12.73
N THR A 218 19.33 10.57 -13.78
CA THR A 218 18.00 10.54 -14.40
C THR A 218 17.54 9.13 -14.73
N VAL A 219 16.21 8.95 -14.82
CA VAL A 219 15.57 7.72 -15.30
C VAL A 219 16.07 7.35 -16.70
N ASP A 220 16.28 8.34 -17.58
CA ASP A 220 16.72 8.10 -18.95
C ASP A 220 18.15 7.54 -19.02
N GLU A 221 19.05 8.04 -18.16
CA GLU A 221 20.40 7.49 -18.04
C GLU A 221 20.39 6.04 -17.55
N VAL A 222 19.51 5.70 -16.59
CA VAL A 222 19.34 4.33 -16.09
C VAL A 222 18.85 3.41 -17.21
N ILE A 223 17.85 3.82 -17.98
CA ILE A 223 17.32 3.02 -19.09
C ILE A 223 18.40 2.76 -20.15
N GLN A 224 19.20 3.78 -20.46
CA GLN A 224 20.33 3.64 -21.41
C GLN A 224 21.43 2.73 -20.87
N ALA A 225 21.75 2.84 -19.58
CA ALA A 225 22.73 1.99 -18.90
C ALA A 225 22.27 0.53 -18.82
N TYR A 226 20.96 0.28 -18.67
CA TYR A 226 20.37 -1.05 -18.76
C TYR A 226 20.50 -1.67 -20.17
N GLY A 227 20.77 -0.85 -21.19
CA GLY A 227 21.02 -1.30 -22.57
C GLY A 227 19.98 -0.90 -23.61
N PHE A 228 18.94 -0.15 -23.24
CA PHE A 228 17.89 0.28 -24.16
C PHE A 228 18.23 1.67 -24.75
N LYS A 229 18.68 1.68 -26.02
CA LYS A 229 19.03 2.92 -26.73
C LYS A 229 17.83 3.54 -27.47
N ASN A 230 16.93 2.69 -28.01
CA ASN A 230 15.70 3.13 -28.68
C ASN A 230 14.50 2.63 -27.87
N TYR A 231 13.86 3.51 -27.12
CA TYR A 231 12.76 3.17 -26.24
C TYR A 231 11.68 4.26 -26.19
N LYS A 232 10.51 3.88 -25.79
CA LYS A 232 9.42 4.80 -25.32
C LYS A 232 9.12 4.51 -23.86
N LYS A 233 8.71 5.53 -23.15
CA LYS A 233 8.24 5.40 -21.77
C LYS A 233 6.72 5.39 -21.76
N ALA A 234 6.12 4.48 -20.99
CA ALA A 234 4.74 4.53 -20.57
C ALA A 234 4.68 4.67 -19.05
N LYS A 235 3.56 5.15 -18.56
CA LYS A 235 3.31 5.34 -17.13
C LYS A 235 1.82 5.17 -16.90
N TYR A 236 1.46 4.66 -15.74
CA TYR A 236 0.06 4.60 -15.33
C TYR A 236 -0.54 6.00 -15.26
N GLU A 237 -1.61 6.21 -15.98
CA GLU A 237 -2.42 7.41 -15.87
C GLU A 237 -3.68 7.08 -15.08
N ALA A 238 -3.81 7.70 -13.89
CA ALA A 238 -4.97 7.53 -13.04
C ALA A 238 -6.25 7.85 -13.83
N ASP A 239 -7.18 6.92 -13.86
CA ASP A 239 -8.47 7.08 -14.51
C ASP A 239 -9.38 8.06 -13.75
N ALA A 240 -10.59 8.32 -14.27
CA ALA A 240 -11.52 9.22 -13.62
C ALA A 240 -11.96 8.71 -12.24
N VAL A 241 -12.06 7.39 -12.07
CA VAL A 241 -12.45 6.77 -10.80
C VAL A 241 -11.34 6.92 -9.76
N ASP A 242 -10.08 6.68 -10.13
CA ASP A 242 -8.94 6.88 -9.23
C ASP A 242 -8.81 8.33 -8.77
N LYS A 243 -9.04 9.28 -9.68
CA LYS A 243 -9.03 10.71 -9.34
C LYS A 243 -10.14 11.09 -8.36
N ILE A 244 -11.35 10.55 -8.55
CA ILE A 244 -12.47 10.75 -7.63
C ILE A 244 -12.17 10.12 -6.27
N ILE A 245 -11.68 8.88 -6.24
CA ILE A 245 -11.29 8.21 -5.00
C ILE A 245 -10.21 9.01 -4.28
N GLY A 246 -9.13 9.39 -4.97
CA GLY A 246 -8.05 10.20 -4.39
C GLY A 246 -8.53 11.55 -3.85
N PHE A 247 -9.48 12.20 -4.52
CA PHE A 247 -10.11 13.43 -4.01
C PHE A 247 -10.91 13.18 -2.73
N LEU A 248 -11.73 12.11 -2.71
CA LEU A 248 -12.59 11.78 -1.57
C LEU A 248 -11.80 11.36 -0.32
N ILE A 249 -10.67 10.64 -0.47
CA ILE A 249 -9.82 10.24 0.67
C ILE A 249 -8.87 11.34 1.15
N SER A 250 -8.83 12.49 0.46
CA SER A 250 -7.98 13.61 0.91
C SER A 250 -8.39 14.10 2.30
N PRO A 251 -7.43 14.46 3.19
CA PRO A 251 -7.73 14.83 4.59
C PRO A 251 -8.75 15.97 4.72
N PHE A 252 -8.71 16.94 3.80
CA PHE A 252 -9.65 18.06 3.79
C PHE A 252 -11.08 17.62 3.49
N VAL A 253 -11.27 16.77 2.47
CA VAL A 253 -12.61 16.27 2.08
C VAL A 253 -13.13 15.31 3.13
N ASN A 254 -12.30 14.42 3.66
CA ASN A 254 -12.65 13.53 4.77
C ASN A 254 -13.14 14.32 5.99
N GLY A 255 -12.46 15.40 6.37
CA GLY A 255 -12.91 16.26 7.46
C GLY A 255 -14.30 16.87 7.21
N ILE A 256 -14.58 17.30 5.98
CA ILE A 256 -15.92 17.82 5.61
C ILE A 256 -16.96 16.69 5.66
N LEU A 257 -16.65 15.50 5.14
CA LEU A 257 -17.58 14.37 5.15
C LEU A 257 -17.93 13.94 6.59
N ILE A 258 -16.96 13.88 7.48
CA ILE A 258 -17.18 13.59 8.91
C ILE A 258 -18.09 14.65 9.55
N LEU A 259 -17.84 15.94 9.26
CA LEU A 259 -18.67 17.02 9.75
C LEU A 259 -20.13 16.92 9.26
N LEU A 260 -20.33 16.54 7.98
CA LEU A 260 -21.66 16.33 7.41
C LEU A 260 -22.34 15.09 8.03
N ILE A 261 -21.60 14.01 8.31
CA ILE A 261 -22.12 12.81 8.97
C ILE A 261 -22.62 13.18 10.38
N ILE A 262 -21.72 13.71 11.21
CA ILE A 262 -22.03 14.04 12.61
C ILE A 262 -23.09 15.15 12.68
N GLY A 263 -22.94 16.21 11.90
CA GLY A 263 -23.88 17.32 11.85
C GLY A 263 -25.25 16.89 11.38
N GLY A 264 -25.34 16.08 10.32
CA GLY A 264 -26.61 15.57 9.82
C GLY A 264 -27.35 14.68 10.84
N ILE A 265 -26.62 13.78 11.50
CA ILE A 265 -27.18 12.96 12.61
C ILE A 265 -27.65 13.86 13.74
N TYR A 266 -26.84 14.84 14.18
CA TYR A 266 -27.20 15.76 15.26
C TYR A 266 -28.47 16.57 14.95
N PHE A 267 -28.60 17.14 13.75
CA PHE A 267 -29.80 17.90 13.35
C PHE A 267 -31.04 17.03 13.27
N GLU A 268 -30.93 15.79 12.80
CA GLU A 268 -32.05 14.84 12.79
C GLU A 268 -32.51 14.46 14.20
N LEU A 269 -31.58 14.32 15.15
CA LEU A 269 -31.89 14.09 16.58
C LEU A 269 -32.63 15.26 17.23
N GLN A 270 -32.34 16.50 16.82
CA GLN A 270 -32.98 17.70 17.35
C GLN A 270 -34.39 17.92 16.78
N SER A 271 -34.63 17.50 15.55
CA SER A 271 -35.91 17.67 14.84
C SER A 271 -36.33 16.34 14.23
N PRO A 272 -36.90 15.42 15.02
CA PRO A 272 -37.21 14.07 14.55
C PRO A 272 -38.18 14.08 13.37
N GLY A 273 -37.71 13.59 12.22
CA GLY A 273 -38.47 13.40 11.00
C GLY A 273 -37.49 12.98 9.92
N ILE A 274 -37.89 12.11 8.96
CA ILE A 274 -36.98 11.76 7.86
C ILE A 274 -36.77 12.99 6.99
N GLY A 275 -35.77 13.79 7.36
CA GLY A 275 -35.48 15.06 6.77
C GLY A 275 -34.23 15.06 5.90
N PHE A 276 -33.95 16.21 5.29
CA PHE A 276 -32.77 16.46 4.46
C PHE A 276 -31.45 16.17 5.20
N ALA A 277 -31.40 16.45 6.51
CA ALA A 277 -30.20 16.25 7.34
C ALA A 277 -29.77 14.76 7.42
N LEU A 278 -30.73 13.86 7.62
CA LEU A 278 -30.45 12.42 7.64
C LEU A 278 -29.96 11.90 6.26
N ILE A 279 -30.61 12.35 5.18
CA ILE A 279 -30.20 11.96 3.83
C ILE A 279 -28.77 12.44 3.54
N THR A 280 -28.45 13.67 3.89
CA THR A 280 -27.09 14.23 3.74
C THR A 280 -26.06 13.43 4.52
N SER A 281 -26.36 13.06 5.76
CA SER A 281 -25.50 12.24 6.61
C SER A 281 -25.23 10.84 6.00
N VAL A 282 -26.28 10.19 5.48
CA VAL A 282 -26.15 8.86 4.82
C VAL A 282 -25.30 8.96 3.56
N VAL A 283 -25.55 9.96 2.71
CA VAL A 283 -24.76 10.16 1.49
C VAL A 283 -23.31 10.46 1.83
N ALA A 284 -23.07 11.33 2.82
CA ALA A 284 -21.71 11.63 3.29
C ALA A 284 -21.00 10.38 3.84
N ALA A 285 -21.71 9.51 4.58
CA ALA A 285 -21.14 8.26 5.07
C ALA A 285 -20.75 7.29 3.93
N ILE A 286 -21.57 7.17 2.89
CA ILE A 286 -21.23 6.37 1.71
C ILE A 286 -20.00 6.94 1.00
N LEU A 287 -19.95 8.26 0.78
CA LEU A 287 -18.82 8.93 0.14
C LEU A 287 -17.54 8.86 0.99
N TYR A 288 -17.66 8.71 2.30
CA TYR A 288 -16.55 8.54 3.23
C TYR A 288 -16.03 7.09 3.20
N PHE A 289 -16.88 6.12 3.50
CA PHE A 289 -16.44 4.73 3.68
C PHE A 289 -16.15 3.98 2.37
N ALA A 290 -16.90 4.23 1.28
CA ALA A 290 -16.71 3.48 0.05
C ALA A 290 -15.31 3.66 -0.57
N PRO A 291 -14.77 4.88 -0.70
CA PRO A 291 -13.39 5.06 -1.16
C PRO A 291 -12.34 4.45 -0.22
N LEU A 292 -12.49 4.62 1.10
CA LEU A 292 -11.56 4.04 2.07
C LEU A 292 -11.56 2.51 2.01
N TYR A 293 -12.72 1.90 1.87
CA TYR A 293 -12.84 0.44 1.69
C TYR A 293 -12.20 -0.04 0.38
N LEU A 294 -12.46 0.65 -0.73
CA LEU A 294 -11.88 0.29 -2.04
C LEU A 294 -10.36 0.43 -2.07
N GLU A 295 -9.80 1.36 -1.32
CA GLU A 295 -8.34 1.52 -1.18
C GLU A 295 -7.73 0.59 -0.11
N GLY A 296 -8.55 -0.19 0.62
CA GLY A 296 -8.09 -1.05 1.70
C GLY A 296 -7.60 -0.28 2.93
N LEU A 297 -8.05 0.97 3.09
CA LEU A 297 -7.75 1.82 4.25
C LEU A 297 -8.76 1.61 5.38
N ALA A 298 -10.00 1.22 5.06
CA ALA A 298 -11.03 0.86 6.05
C ALA A 298 -11.36 -0.62 5.95
N GLU A 299 -11.46 -1.28 7.09
CA GLU A 299 -11.83 -2.69 7.18
C GLU A 299 -13.33 -2.89 7.43
N ASN A 300 -13.82 -4.10 7.17
CA ASN A 300 -15.24 -4.43 7.33
C ASN A 300 -15.77 -4.18 8.75
N TRP A 301 -14.96 -4.44 9.77
CA TRP A 301 -15.39 -4.30 11.19
C TRP A 301 -15.58 -2.84 11.61
N GLU A 302 -14.84 -1.89 11.05
CA GLU A 302 -15.00 -0.45 11.30
C GLU A 302 -16.32 0.07 10.72
N ILE A 303 -16.63 -0.37 9.51
CA ILE A 303 -17.92 -0.10 8.86
C ILE A 303 -19.06 -0.73 9.67
N LEU A 304 -18.89 -1.98 10.15
CA LEU A 304 -19.87 -2.65 11.00
C LEU A 304 -20.06 -1.93 12.33
N LEU A 305 -18.99 -1.41 12.92
CA LEU A 305 -19.04 -0.63 14.14
C LEU A 305 -19.85 0.67 13.93
N PHE A 306 -19.58 1.39 12.86
CA PHE A 306 -20.33 2.59 12.48
C PHE A 306 -21.83 2.29 12.24
N VAL A 307 -22.15 1.27 11.46
CA VAL A 307 -23.53 0.84 11.18
C VAL A 307 -24.22 0.36 12.45
N GLY A 308 -23.53 -0.38 13.30
CA GLY A 308 -24.02 -0.78 14.64
C GLY A 308 -24.36 0.42 15.52
N GLY A 309 -23.54 1.44 15.49
CA GLY A 309 -23.80 2.73 16.14
C GLY A 309 -25.09 3.41 15.64
N LEU A 310 -25.29 3.44 14.30
CA LEU A 310 -26.53 3.96 13.71
C LEU A 310 -27.77 3.17 14.15
N VAL A 311 -27.68 1.84 14.18
CA VAL A 311 -28.77 0.98 14.63
C VAL A 311 -29.11 1.23 16.10
N LEU A 312 -28.11 1.33 16.97
CA LEU A 312 -28.33 1.63 18.38
C LEU A 312 -28.98 3.00 18.60
N LEU A 313 -28.59 4.02 17.84
CA LEU A 313 -29.25 5.32 17.86
C LEU A 313 -30.69 5.23 17.37
N ALA A 314 -30.95 4.49 16.32
CA ALA A 314 -32.31 4.29 15.82
C ALA A 314 -33.20 3.59 16.88
N VAL A 315 -32.69 2.55 17.54
CA VAL A 315 -33.39 1.87 18.63
C VAL A 315 -33.71 2.82 19.78
N GLU A 316 -32.75 3.66 20.19
CA GLU A 316 -32.97 4.66 21.23
C GLU A 316 -34.08 5.65 20.87
N ILE A 317 -34.08 6.16 19.65
CA ILE A 317 -35.07 7.18 19.22
C ILE A 317 -36.48 6.59 19.06
N PHE A 318 -36.59 5.38 18.53
CA PHE A 318 -37.87 4.80 18.11
C PHE A 318 -38.45 3.77 19.07
N ALA A 319 -37.63 3.14 19.94
CA ALA A 319 -38.04 2.03 20.78
C ALA A 319 -37.95 2.31 22.27
N ILE A 320 -37.05 3.19 22.72
CA ILE A 320 -36.78 3.45 24.15
C ILE A 320 -37.20 4.88 24.52
N PRO A 321 -38.10 5.08 25.48
CA PRO A 321 -38.44 6.42 25.90
C PRO A 321 -37.33 7.05 26.75
N GLY A 322 -36.77 8.17 26.30
CA GLY A 322 -35.68 8.89 26.96
C GLY A 322 -34.32 8.56 26.34
N PHE A 323 -33.26 9.27 26.77
CA PHE A 323 -31.90 9.04 26.28
C PHE A 323 -31.13 8.14 27.28
N GLY A 324 -30.83 6.92 26.90
CA GLY A 324 -30.25 5.89 27.77
C GLY A 324 -28.98 5.21 27.23
N VAL A 325 -28.79 3.97 27.65
CA VAL A 325 -27.57 3.19 27.35
C VAL A 325 -27.39 2.94 25.85
N ALA A 326 -28.48 2.69 25.10
CA ALA A 326 -28.38 2.44 23.67
C ALA A 326 -27.93 3.70 22.90
N GLY A 327 -28.42 4.90 23.28
CA GLY A 327 -28.00 6.16 22.70
C GLY A 327 -26.54 6.48 22.97
N ILE A 328 -26.07 6.32 24.19
CA ILE A 328 -24.67 6.53 24.58
C ILE A 328 -23.76 5.55 23.81
N SER A 329 -24.11 4.26 23.81
CA SER A 329 -23.34 3.23 23.11
C SER A 329 -23.34 3.47 21.60
N GLY A 330 -24.44 3.92 21.02
CA GLY A 330 -24.57 4.28 19.62
C GLY A 330 -23.62 5.41 19.22
N ILE A 331 -23.54 6.47 20.04
CA ILE A 331 -22.58 7.57 19.80
C ILE A 331 -21.14 7.07 19.88
N ILE A 332 -20.81 6.26 20.91
CA ILE A 332 -19.45 5.71 21.08
C ILE A 332 -19.07 4.87 19.85
N PHE A 333 -19.96 4.01 19.36
CA PHE A 333 -19.70 3.16 18.20
C PHE A 333 -19.55 3.97 16.91
N LEU A 334 -20.36 5.01 16.72
CA LEU A 334 -20.21 5.91 15.58
C LEU A 334 -18.86 6.62 15.56
N VAL A 335 -18.51 7.24 16.70
CA VAL A 335 -17.24 7.97 16.84
C VAL A 335 -16.06 6.99 16.67
N ALA A 336 -16.14 5.81 17.29
CA ALA A 336 -15.10 4.81 17.18
C ALA A 336 -14.95 4.33 15.72
N GLY A 337 -16.04 3.98 15.03
CA GLY A 337 -16.00 3.56 13.62
C GLY A 337 -15.39 4.61 12.68
N LEU A 338 -15.73 5.90 12.87
CA LEU A 338 -15.14 6.99 12.10
C LEU A 338 -13.67 7.23 12.44
N THR A 339 -13.30 7.17 13.72
CA THR A 339 -11.91 7.46 14.14
C THR A 339 -10.98 6.33 13.75
N LEU A 340 -11.41 5.08 13.94
CA LEU A 340 -10.58 3.91 13.67
C LEU A 340 -10.36 3.71 12.16
N SER A 341 -11.33 4.05 11.32
CA SER A 341 -11.15 4.03 9.86
C SER A 341 -10.16 5.07 9.30
N MET A 342 -9.70 6.00 10.14
CA MET A 342 -8.64 6.97 9.80
C MET A 342 -7.25 6.57 10.29
N VAL A 343 -7.16 5.50 11.09
CA VAL A 343 -5.91 5.04 11.71
C VAL A 343 -5.56 3.68 11.13
N ASP A 344 -4.37 3.54 10.58
CA ASP A 344 -3.87 2.25 10.09
C ASP A 344 -3.88 1.21 11.21
N ASN A 345 -4.66 0.15 11.04
CA ASN A 345 -5.00 -0.78 12.10
C ASN A 345 -4.09 -2.02 12.09
N VAL A 346 -2.81 -1.83 12.49
CA VAL A 346 -1.86 -2.94 12.62
C VAL A 346 -2.18 -3.85 13.82
N ALA A 347 -2.94 -3.35 14.81
CA ALA A 347 -3.20 -4.06 16.07
C ALA A 347 -4.40 -5.03 16.01
N PHE A 348 -5.28 -4.89 15.04
CA PHE A 348 -6.53 -5.66 14.91
C PHE A 348 -6.65 -6.37 13.55
N ASP A 349 -5.53 -6.73 12.92
CA ASP A 349 -5.55 -7.60 11.73
C ASP A 349 -5.96 -9.02 12.17
N PHE A 350 -7.24 -9.34 11.98
CA PHE A 350 -7.85 -10.63 12.33
C PHE A 350 -7.83 -11.63 11.16
N THR A 351 -7.09 -11.36 10.07
CA THR A 351 -6.99 -12.25 8.90
C THR A 351 -5.76 -13.15 8.94
#